data_4fe798aaacc00cfcc42ae57701ce03fc
#
_entry.id   4fe798aaacc00cfcc42ae57701ce03fc
#
_cell.length_a   1.000
_cell.length_b   1.000
_cell.length_c   1.000
_cell.angle_alpha   90.00
_cell.angle_beta   90.00
_cell.angle_gamma   90.00
#
_symmetry.space_group_name_H-M   'P 1'
#
loop_
_entity.id
_entity.type
_entity.pdbx_description
1 polymer ?
#
loop_
_entity_poly.entity_id
_entity_poly.type
_entity_poly.pdbx_seq_one_letter_code
_entity_poly.pdbx_strand_id
1 'polypeptide(L)'
;LAGKIVEVQTDSSAEAALSEKTELSSTFTVQSVADYNTAFMDLQSGSVDAVAMDIIVAGYQIQNRSDGSDFKILDESISDEQYGVGFLKGNTELRDKVEKVLEEMAADGTMAKVSEKWFGKDITILGK
;
A
#
# COMPACT_ATOMS: atom_id res chain seq x y z
N LEU A 1 14.12 1.73 -12.38
CA LEU A 1 13.46 0.56 -13.00
C LEU A 1 13.49 0.57 -14.54
N ALA A 2 14.25 1.49 -15.17
CA ALA A 2 14.31 1.59 -16.63
C ALA A 2 14.69 0.24 -17.28
N GLY A 3 13.91 -0.18 -18.29
CA GLY A 3 14.09 -1.45 -19.01
C GLY A 3 13.69 -2.71 -18.24
N LYS A 4 13.09 -2.55 -17.05
CA LYS A 4 12.64 -3.64 -16.16
C LYS A 4 11.19 -4.01 -16.41
N ILE A 5 10.76 -5.14 -15.85
CA ILE A 5 9.37 -5.57 -15.85
C ILE A 5 8.80 -5.29 -14.46
N VAL A 6 7.73 -4.49 -14.42
CA VAL A 6 7.01 -4.13 -13.19
C VAL A 6 5.60 -4.72 -13.26
N GLU A 7 5.28 -5.53 -12.29
CA GLU A 7 3.96 -6.15 -12.18
C GLU A 7 3.03 -5.36 -11.28
N VAL A 8 1.74 -5.39 -11.59
CA VAL A 8 0.69 -4.69 -10.85
C VAL A 8 -0.59 -5.51 -10.84
N GLN A 9 -1.36 -5.43 -9.78
CA GLN A 9 -2.67 -6.07 -9.77
C GLN A 9 -3.65 -5.30 -10.65
N THR A 10 -4.40 -6.03 -11.48
CA THR A 10 -5.46 -5.46 -12.32
C THR A 10 -6.49 -4.70 -11.48
N ASP A 11 -6.95 -3.56 -11.97
CA ASP A 11 -7.92 -2.67 -11.34
C ASP A 11 -7.50 -2.14 -9.95
N SER A 12 -6.19 -2.14 -9.65
CA SER A 12 -5.66 -1.56 -8.41
C SER A 12 -5.37 -0.06 -8.53
N SER A 13 -5.25 0.62 -7.38
CA SER A 13 -4.78 2.01 -7.33
C SER A 13 -3.37 2.18 -7.89
N ALA A 14 -2.51 1.16 -7.73
CA ALA A 14 -1.16 1.17 -8.30
C ALA A 14 -1.19 1.14 -9.83
N GLU A 15 -2.08 0.34 -10.44
CA GLU A 15 -2.26 0.32 -11.90
C GLU A 15 -2.77 1.69 -12.41
N ALA A 16 -3.75 2.28 -11.72
CA ALA A 16 -4.25 3.62 -12.04
C ALA A 16 -3.15 4.67 -11.95
N ALA A 17 -2.35 4.67 -10.86
CA ALA A 17 -1.26 5.60 -10.66
C ALA A 17 -0.16 5.48 -11.75
N LEU A 18 0.18 4.25 -12.17
CA LEU A 18 1.12 4.02 -13.27
C LEU A 18 0.57 4.49 -14.62
N SER A 19 -0.74 4.33 -14.84
CA SER A 19 -1.41 4.80 -16.06
C SER A 19 -1.42 6.33 -16.17
N GLU A 20 -1.55 7.03 -15.05
CA GLU A 20 -1.49 8.49 -14.99
C GLU A 20 -0.06 9.04 -15.16
N LYS A 21 0.95 8.33 -14.63
CA LYS A 21 2.36 8.73 -14.69
C LYS A 21 3.07 8.15 -15.91
N THR A 22 2.61 8.50 -17.09
CA THR A 22 3.12 7.96 -18.38
C THR A 22 4.62 8.20 -18.61
N GLU A 23 5.19 9.29 -18.10
CA GLU A 23 6.63 9.54 -18.18
C GLU A 23 7.44 8.49 -17.41
N LEU A 24 6.94 8.07 -16.25
CA LEU A 24 7.55 7.02 -15.45
C LEU A 24 7.30 5.64 -16.09
N SER A 25 6.04 5.29 -16.36
CA SER A 25 5.65 3.96 -16.84
C SER A 25 6.18 3.64 -18.25
N SER A 26 6.52 4.66 -19.06
CA SER A 26 7.17 4.45 -20.36
C SER A 26 8.62 3.98 -20.27
N THR A 27 9.26 4.05 -19.10
CA THR A 27 10.65 3.62 -18.90
C THR A 27 10.80 2.14 -18.63
N PHE A 28 9.74 1.42 -18.28
CA PHE A 28 9.70 0.00 -17.97
C PHE A 28 8.45 -0.68 -18.56
N THR A 29 8.41 -1.99 -18.58
CA THR A 29 7.23 -2.75 -19.03
C THR A 29 6.29 -2.98 -17.85
N VAL A 30 5.02 -2.58 -17.96
CA VAL A 30 3.99 -2.87 -16.98
C VAL A 30 3.27 -4.17 -17.38
N GLN A 31 3.13 -5.10 -16.45
CA GLN A 31 2.33 -6.32 -16.60
C GLN A 31 1.25 -6.36 -15.52
N SER A 32 0.02 -6.71 -15.89
CA SER A 32 -1.09 -6.83 -14.94
C SER A 32 -1.37 -8.28 -14.62
N VAL A 33 -1.56 -8.58 -13.32
CA VAL A 33 -1.93 -9.90 -12.81
C VAL A 33 -3.20 -9.84 -11.98
N ALA A 34 -3.81 -11.00 -11.74
CA ALA A 34 -5.08 -11.08 -11.03
C ALA A 34 -4.94 -10.79 -9.52
N ASP A 35 -3.81 -11.20 -8.91
CA ASP A 35 -3.60 -11.08 -7.47
C ASP A 35 -2.13 -10.93 -7.11
N TYR A 36 -1.88 -10.38 -5.92
CA TYR A 36 -0.52 -10.12 -5.42
C TYR A 36 0.25 -11.38 -5.02
N ASN A 37 -0.39 -12.52 -4.73
CA ASN A 37 0.34 -13.76 -4.45
C ASN A 37 1.06 -14.22 -5.71
N THR A 38 0.39 -14.15 -6.87
CA THR A 38 1.00 -14.41 -8.18
C THR A 38 2.17 -13.45 -8.42
N ALA A 39 1.97 -12.15 -8.22
CA ALA A 39 3.02 -11.14 -8.39
C ALA A 39 4.25 -11.41 -7.51
N PHE A 40 4.07 -11.81 -6.25
CA PHE A 40 5.18 -12.18 -5.38
C PHE A 40 5.91 -13.45 -5.83
N MET A 41 5.20 -14.44 -6.35
CA MET A 41 5.82 -15.64 -6.91
C MET A 41 6.64 -15.32 -8.16
N ASP A 42 6.13 -14.47 -9.03
CA ASP A 42 6.82 -14.03 -10.24
C ASP A 42 8.05 -13.19 -9.91
N LEU A 43 7.97 -12.31 -8.92
CA LEU A 43 9.12 -11.56 -8.41
C LEU A 43 10.19 -12.48 -7.82
N GLN A 44 9.79 -13.47 -7.02
CA GLN A 44 10.70 -14.42 -6.40
C GLN A 44 11.38 -15.33 -7.43
N SER A 45 10.66 -15.75 -8.47
CA SER A 45 11.22 -16.56 -9.55
C SER A 45 12.15 -15.78 -10.48
N GLY A 46 12.12 -14.45 -10.41
CA GLY A 46 12.85 -13.56 -11.31
C GLY A 46 12.16 -13.37 -12.68
N SER A 47 10.89 -13.77 -12.80
CA SER A 47 10.10 -13.53 -14.01
C SER A 47 9.78 -12.05 -14.20
N VAL A 48 9.70 -11.30 -13.09
CA VAL A 48 9.56 -9.85 -13.06
C VAL A 48 10.59 -9.23 -12.11
N ASP A 49 10.86 -7.95 -12.29
CA ASP A 49 11.92 -7.25 -11.52
C ASP A 49 11.36 -6.47 -10.32
N ALA A 50 10.08 -6.11 -10.35
CA ALA A 50 9.42 -5.37 -9.27
C ALA A 50 7.91 -5.57 -9.30
N VAL A 51 7.26 -5.29 -8.17
CA VAL A 51 5.80 -5.24 -8.03
C VAL A 51 5.40 -3.85 -7.53
N ALA A 52 4.46 -3.21 -8.24
CA ALA A 52 3.84 -1.97 -7.80
C ALA A 52 2.57 -2.28 -7.02
N MET A 53 2.51 -1.84 -5.76
CA MET A 53 1.38 -2.14 -4.89
C MET A 53 1.32 -1.14 -3.72
N ASP A 54 0.22 -1.20 -2.99
CA ASP A 54 0.04 -0.45 -1.74
C ASP A 54 1.09 -0.86 -0.69
N ILE A 55 1.69 0.12 -0.02
CA ILE A 55 2.77 -0.10 0.96
C ILE A 55 2.29 -0.87 2.20
N ILE A 56 1.03 -0.71 2.59
CA ILE A 56 0.43 -1.41 3.74
C ILE A 56 0.29 -2.89 3.41
N VAL A 57 -0.26 -3.18 2.23
CA VAL A 57 -0.42 -4.56 1.74
C VAL A 57 0.95 -5.20 1.52
N ALA A 58 1.92 -4.47 0.96
CA ALA A 58 3.30 -4.95 0.80
C ALA A 58 3.93 -5.34 2.15
N GLY A 59 3.85 -4.46 3.14
CA GLY A 59 4.39 -4.72 4.48
C GLY A 59 3.76 -5.95 5.13
N TYR A 60 2.44 -6.09 5.05
CA TYR A 60 1.73 -7.27 5.56
C TYR A 60 2.16 -8.55 4.85
N GLN A 61 2.21 -8.56 3.53
CA GLN A 61 2.61 -9.71 2.74
C GLN A 61 4.05 -10.15 3.07
N ILE A 62 4.98 -9.21 3.14
CA ILE A 62 6.39 -9.47 3.46
C ILE A 62 6.53 -10.05 4.87
N GLN A 63 5.85 -9.47 5.88
CA GLN A 63 5.93 -9.95 7.26
C GLN A 63 5.37 -11.37 7.47
N ASN A 64 4.38 -11.76 6.68
CA ASN A 64 3.70 -13.04 6.82
C ASN A 64 4.25 -14.15 5.89
N ARG A 65 5.30 -13.86 5.13
CA ARG A 65 5.97 -14.84 4.27
C ARG A 65 7.25 -15.36 4.94
N SER A 66 7.53 -16.64 4.76
CA SER A 66 8.79 -17.24 5.22
C SER A 66 10.01 -16.71 4.46
N ASP A 67 9.80 -16.23 3.23
CA ASP A 67 10.77 -15.66 2.31
C ASP A 67 10.77 -14.12 2.31
N GLY A 68 10.11 -13.50 3.28
CA GLY A 68 9.92 -12.03 3.33
C GLY A 68 11.23 -11.23 3.34
N SER A 69 12.33 -11.81 3.84
CA SER A 69 13.65 -11.19 3.83
C SER A 69 14.26 -11.03 2.42
N ASP A 70 13.71 -11.73 1.43
CA ASP A 70 14.18 -11.67 0.04
C ASP A 70 13.62 -10.46 -0.71
N PHE A 71 12.64 -9.76 -0.11
CA PHE A 71 11.96 -8.61 -0.68
C PHE A 71 12.37 -7.30 0.00
N LYS A 72 12.44 -6.24 -0.78
CA LYS A 72 12.72 -4.89 -0.31
C LYS A 72 11.67 -3.91 -0.84
N ILE A 73 11.10 -3.10 0.06
CA ILE A 73 10.31 -1.94 -0.34
C ILE A 73 11.27 -0.80 -0.70
N LEU A 74 11.08 -0.19 -1.86
CA LEU A 74 11.87 0.95 -2.30
C LEU A 74 11.46 2.22 -1.56
N ASP A 75 12.40 3.13 -1.37
CA ASP A 75 12.16 4.39 -0.63
C ASP A 75 11.30 5.39 -1.41
N GLU A 76 11.35 5.32 -2.75
CA GLU A 76 10.59 6.21 -3.63
C GLU A 76 9.15 5.68 -3.82
N SER A 77 8.17 6.55 -3.59
CA SER A 77 6.74 6.25 -3.79
C SER A 77 6.29 6.59 -5.21
N ILE A 78 5.42 5.75 -5.79
CA ILE A 78 4.77 6.04 -7.07
C ILE A 78 3.69 7.10 -6.88
N SER A 79 2.89 7.00 -5.81
CA SER A 79 1.84 7.96 -5.44
C SER A 79 1.64 7.96 -3.94
N ASP A 80 1.09 9.06 -3.42
CA ASP A 80 0.66 9.15 -2.04
C ASP A 80 -0.84 8.88 -1.96
N GLU A 81 -1.23 7.98 -1.06
CA GLU A 81 -2.61 7.62 -0.82
C GLU A 81 -2.99 7.83 0.65
N GLN A 82 -4.27 8.04 0.90
CA GLN A 82 -4.83 8.12 2.24
C GLN A 82 -5.98 7.14 2.39
N TYR A 83 -6.01 6.45 3.52
CA TYR A 83 -7.12 5.59 3.90
C TYR A 83 -8.11 6.36 4.77
N GLY A 84 -9.39 6.20 4.48
CA GLY A 84 -10.46 6.79 5.24
C GLY A 84 -11.53 5.77 5.60
N VAL A 85 -12.33 6.09 6.62
CA VAL A 85 -13.51 5.29 6.99
C VAL A 85 -14.73 5.87 6.31
N GLY A 86 -15.38 5.07 5.43
CA GLY A 86 -16.61 5.47 4.73
C GLY A 86 -17.86 5.17 5.56
N PHE A 87 -18.84 6.08 5.52
CA PHE A 87 -20.14 5.94 6.18
C PHE A 87 -21.28 6.12 5.18
N LEU A 88 -22.43 5.49 5.46
CA LEU A 88 -23.63 5.75 4.70
C LEU A 88 -23.99 7.24 4.78
N LYS A 89 -24.31 7.85 3.64
CA LYS A 89 -24.70 9.25 3.57
C LYS A 89 -25.85 9.55 4.52
N GLY A 90 -25.68 10.54 5.39
CA GLY A 90 -26.63 10.92 6.43
C GLY A 90 -26.42 10.25 7.78
N ASN A 91 -25.58 9.23 7.90
CA ASN A 91 -25.22 8.60 9.19
C ASN A 91 -24.13 9.40 9.92
N THR A 92 -24.42 10.66 10.22
CA THR A 92 -23.48 11.60 10.84
C THR A 92 -23.19 11.25 12.30
N GLU A 93 -24.16 10.70 13.02
CA GLU A 93 -23.97 10.34 14.42
C GLU A 93 -22.87 9.28 14.61
N LEU A 94 -22.88 8.21 13.79
CA LEU A 94 -21.86 7.19 13.86
C LEU A 94 -20.51 7.72 13.37
N ARG A 95 -20.50 8.49 12.28
CA ARG A 95 -19.28 9.13 11.77
C ARG A 95 -18.61 9.97 12.85
N ASP A 96 -19.34 10.87 13.49
CA ASP A 96 -18.78 11.80 14.48
C ASP A 96 -18.28 11.08 15.73
N LYS A 97 -18.94 9.98 16.13
CA LYS A 97 -18.45 9.13 17.22
C LYS A 97 -17.15 8.43 16.87
N VAL A 98 -17.03 7.86 15.66
CA VAL A 98 -15.81 7.18 15.22
C VAL A 98 -14.68 8.19 15.05
N GLU A 99 -14.92 9.33 14.42
CA GLU A 99 -13.92 10.38 14.24
C GLU A 99 -13.36 10.86 15.59
N LYS A 100 -14.23 11.14 16.55
CA LYS A 100 -13.81 11.52 17.91
C LYS A 100 -12.92 10.46 18.57
N VAL A 101 -13.26 9.18 18.47
CA VAL A 101 -12.44 8.10 19.03
C VAL A 101 -11.09 7.99 18.32
N LEU A 102 -11.05 8.15 17.00
CA LEU A 102 -9.80 8.16 16.25
C LEU A 102 -8.89 9.33 16.65
N GLU A 103 -9.45 10.52 16.88
CA GLU A 103 -8.72 11.67 17.40
C GLU A 103 -8.17 11.41 18.82
N GLU A 104 -8.97 10.81 19.71
CA GLU A 104 -8.53 10.41 21.05
C GLU A 104 -7.38 9.38 20.97
N MET A 105 -7.48 8.38 20.09
CA MET A 105 -6.43 7.38 19.85
C MET A 105 -5.15 8.00 19.26
N ALA A 106 -5.28 9.02 18.43
CA ALA A 106 -4.12 9.75 17.93
C ALA A 106 -3.43 10.53 19.06
N ALA A 107 -4.21 11.19 19.91
CA ALA A 107 -3.70 12.00 21.01
C ALA A 107 -3.02 11.18 22.12
N ASP A 108 -3.52 9.98 22.42
CA ASP A 108 -2.98 9.12 23.47
C ASP A 108 -1.89 8.14 22.97
N GLY A 109 -1.58 8.17 21.67
CA GLY A 109 -0.57 7.32 21.03
C GLY A 109 -1.02 5.89 20.74
N THR A 110 -2.29 5.55 20.99
CA THR A 110 -2.83 4.21 20.70
C THR A 110 -2.77 3.93 19.20
N MET A 111 -3.10 4.92 18.38
CA MET A 111 -3.09 4.78 16.91
C MET A 111 -1.67 4.50 16.39
N ALA A 112 -0.66 5.22 16.88
CA ALA A 112 0.73 4.96 16.53
C ALA A 112 1.17 3.54 16.89
N LYS A 113 0.84 3.06 18.10
CA LYS A 113 1.15 1.69 18.55
C LYS A 113 0.49 0.62 17.67
N VAL A 114 -0.76 0.83 17.25
CA VAL A 114 -1.46 -0.09 16.34
C VAL A 114 -0.76 -0.09 14.98
N SER A 115 -0.41 1.08 14.47
CA SER A 115 0.31 1.22 13.20
C SER A 115 1.67 0.52 13.24
N GLU A 116 2.46 0.76 14.27
CA GLU A 116 3.76 0.09 14.45
C GLU A 116 3.64 -1.43 14.54
N LYS A 117 2.62 -1.93 15.25
CA LYS A 117 2.36 -3.37 15.37
C LYS A 117 2.10 -4.04 14.03
N TRP A 118 1.33 -3.41 13.14
CA TRP A 118 0.87 -4.02 11.89
C TRP A 118 1.76 -3.69 10.69
N PHE A 119 2.45 -2.55 10.71
CA PHE A 119 3.21 -2.04 9.56
C PHE A 119 4.70 -1.82 9.86
N GLY A 120 5.14 -2.10 11.10
CA GLY A 120 6.52 -1.91 11.50
C GLY A 120 6.94 -0.44 11.71
N LYS A 121 6.04 0.50 11.42
CA LYS A 121 6.24 1.96 11.59
C LYS A 121 4.92 2.69 11.77
N ASP A 122 4.97 3.89 12.34
CA ASP A 122 3.81 4.77 12.41
C ASP A 122 3.59 5.48 11.07
N ILE A 123 2.53 5.05 10.35
CA ILE A 123 2.09 5.64 9.06
C ILE A 123 0.83 6.49 9.22
N THR A 124 0.39 6.78 10.45
CA THR A 124 -0.82 7.56 10.70
C THR A 124 -0.58 9.04 10.44
N ILE A 125 -1.62 9.74 9.98
CA ILE A 125 -1.56 11.17 9.68
C ILE A 125 -2.50 11.99 10.58
N LEU A 126 -3.39 11.34 11.33
CA LEU A 126 -4.35 12.00 12.21
C LEU A 126 -3.62 12.65 13.39
N GLY A 127 -3.87 13.93 13.63
CA GLY A 127 -3.24 14.66 14.73
C GLY A 127 -1.79 15.11 14.48
N LYS A 128 -1.31 14.98 13.24
CA LYS A 128 0.03 15.44 12.83
C LYS A 128 -0.04 16.66 11.95
#